data_a8aeb65138196c36d1d917648d061174
#
_entry.id   a8aeb65138196c36d1d917648d061174
#
_cell.length_a   1.000
_cell.length_b   1.000
_cell.length_c   1.000
_cell.angle_alpha   90.00
_cell.angle_beta   90.00
_cell.angle_gamma   90.00
#
_symmetry.space_group_name_H-M   'P 1'
#
loop_
_entity.id
_entity.type
_entity.pdbx_description
1 polymer ?
#
loop_
_entity_poly.entity_id
_entity_poly.type
_entity_poly.pdbx_seq_one_letter_code
_entity_poly.pdbx_strand_id
1 'polypeptide(L)'
;MLKKSEPIEEALKQGASSFGVILKEKQTEQLLKYITLLNKWNQHFNLTAFRELNRLLSHQVLDSLSILSWVKGARRILDVGSGGGAPGLPLAVLLPEAEFTLLDASSKKTTFLLQAKMELALDNVQVVHSRVENTNHPQFQIILSRAFADLSDFVHLSVHLLAPGGMWLAMKGTYPYEEIKALPPEISVEKVETLHVPGVKAERHIVCLRPHTLKGVKG
;
A
#
# COMPACT_ATOMS: atom_id res chain seq x y z
N MET A 1 25.48 5.98 21.50
CA MET A 1 24.41 4.98 21.81
C MET A 1 23.66 4.57 20.54
N LEU A 2 24.35 4.00 19.52
CA LEU A 2 23.82 3.74 18.16
C LEU A 2 24.20 2.34 17.61
N LYS A 3 24.21 1.28 18.46
CA LYS A 3 24.61 -0.07 18.03
C LYS A 3 23.51 -1.13 17.96
N LYS A 4 22.21 -0.75 18.12
CA LYS A 4 21.09 -1.70 17.97
C LYS A 4 20.36 -1.61 16.63
N SER A 5 20.69 -0.66 15.78
CA SER A 5 20.05 -0.46 14.46
C SER A 5 20.74 -1.22 13.31
N GLU A 6 22.02 -1.56 13.45
CA GLU A 6 22.79 -2.24 12.40
C GLU A 6 22.14 -3.53 11.86
N PRO A 7 21.60 -4.45 12.69
CA PRO A 7 21.02 -5.70 12.17
C PRO A 7 19.71 -5.47 11.40
N ILE A 8 18.89 -4.49 11.80
CA ILE A 8 17.59 -4.24 11.13
C ILE A 8 17.77 -3.42 9.86
N GLU A 9 18.75 -2.53 9.82
CA GLU A 9 19.12 -1.78 8.63
C GLU A 9 19.65 -2.70 7.54
N GLU A 10 20.53 -3.63 7.91
CA GLU A 10 21.04 -4.63 6.98
C GLU A 10 19.92 -5.54 6.44
N ALA A 11 19.01 -6.00 7.32
CA ALA A 11 17.84 -6.78 6.92
C ALA A 11 16.91 -6.00 5.98
N LEU A 12 16.74 -4.68 6.20
CA LEU A 12 15.99 -3.82 5.30
C LEU A 12 16.65 -3.74 3.91
N LYS A 13 17.96 -3.48 3.85
CA LYS A 13 18.70 -3.37 2.59
C LYS A 13 18.71 -4.70 1.81
N GLN A 14 18.95 -5.81 2.49
CA GLN A 14 18.91 -7.15 1.88
C GLN A 14 17.49 -7.50 1.38
N GLY A 15 16.46 -7.24 2.20
CA GLY A 15 15.08 -7.45 1.82
C GLY A 15 14.66 -6.60 0.61
N ALA A 16 15.03 -5.33 0.57
CA ALA A 16 14.77 -4.46 -0.58
C ALA A 16 15.50 -4.92 -1.84
N SER A 17 16.74 -5.38 -1.69
CA SER A 17 17.55 -5.92 -2.80
C SER A 17 16.91 -7.14 -3.46
N SER A 18 16.16 -7.97 -2.72
CA SER A 18 15.43 -9.12 -3.28
C SER A 18 14.34 -8.72 -4.30
N PHE A 19 13.90 -7.46 -4.26
CA PHE A 19 12.98 -6.85 -5.23
C PHE A 19 13.70 -6.01 -6.29
N GLY A 20 15.04 -6.08 -6.36
CA GLY A 20 15.84 -5.25 -7.26
C GLY A 20 15.94 -3.77 -6.84
N VAL A 21 15.64 -3.47 -5.57
CA VAL A 21 15.64 -2.11 -5.03
C VAL A 21 16.93 -1.85 -4.27
N ILE A 22 17.69 -0.85 -4.72
CA ILE A 22 18.84 -0.31 -3.99
C ILE A 22 18.38 0.96 -3.27
N LEU A 23 18.30 0.88 -1.95
CA LEU A 23 17.87 2.00 -1.12
C LEU A 23 18.98 3.07 -1.00
N LYS A 24 18.60 4.33 -1.20
CA LYS A 24 19.43 5.47 -0.86
C LYS A 24 19.46 5.64 0.67
N GLU A 25 20.50 6.29 1.21
CA GLU A 25 20.65 6.53 2.63
C GLU A 25 19.40 7.18 3.24
N LYS A 26 18.92 8.29 2.67
CA LYS A 26 17.69 8.96 3.10
C LYS A 26 16.47 8.04 3.11
N GLN A 27 16.30 7.18 2.11
CA GLN A 27 15.18 6.23 2.05
C GLN A 27 15.29 5.17 3.14
N THR A 28 16.50 4.69 3.40
CA THR A 28 16.78 3.75 4.51
C THR A 28 16.39 4.36 5.85
N GLU A 29 16.86 5.58 6.13
CA GLU A 29 16.51 6.31 7.35
C GLU A 29 15.01 6.53 7.49
N GLN A 30 14.33 6.96 6.42
CA GLN A 30 12.88 7.18 6.43
C GLN A 30 12.10 5.88 6.74
N LEU A 31 12.47 4.74 6.13
CA LEU A 31 11.80 3.46 6.35
C LEU A 31 12.06 2.93 7.77
N LEU A 32 13.27 3.07 8.31
CA LEU A 32 13.58 2.70 9.70
C LEU A 32 12.84 3.60 10.69
N LYS A 33 12.75 4.89 10.40
CA LYS A 33 11.98 5.84 11.22
C LYS A 33 10.50 5.50 11.21
N TYR A 34 9.95 5.13 10.05
CA TYR A 34 8.56 4.69 9.92
C TYR A 34 8.23 3.51 10.83
N ILE A 35 9.00 2.41 10.77
CA ILE A 35 8.73 1.24 11.62
C ILE A 35 8.91 1.54 13.11
N THR A 36 9.85 2.42 13.46
CA THR A 36 10.06 2.84 14.85
C THR A 36 8.87 3.66 15.36
N LEU A 37 8.39 4.60 14.55
CA LEU A 37 7.22 5.41 14.87
C LEU A 37 5.96 4.55 14.97
N LEU A 38 5.76 3.64 14.00
CA LEU A 38 4.64 2.71 13.99
C LEU A 38 4.65 1.81 15.23
N ASN A 39 5.81 1.29 15.62
CA ASN A 39 5.94 0.47 16.82
C ASN A 39 5.57 1.25 18.10
N LYS A 40 6.01 2.50 18.21
CA LYS A 40 5.68 3.38 19.34
C LYS A 40 4.16 3.62 19.43
N TRP A 41 3.53 3.97 18.33
CA TRP A 41 2.09 4.20 18.28
C TRP A 41 1.28 2.92 18.53
N ASN A 42 1.76 1.79 18.02
CA ASN A 42 1.08 0.51 18.13
C ASN A 42 0.98 0.00 19.58
N GLN A 43 1.82 0.51 20.49
CA GLN A 43 1.72 0.21 21.93
C GLN A 43 0.42 0.73 22.53
N HIS A 44 -0.16 1.78 21.94
CA HIS A 44 -1.35 2.46 22.49
C HIS A 44 -2.60 2.32 21.61
N PHE A 45 -2.44 2.15 20.27
CA PHE A 45 -3.54 2.33 19.34
C PHE A 45 -3.86 1.10 18.47
N ASN A 46 -3.13 -0.01 18.61
CA ASN A 46 -3.35 -1.25 17.84
C ASN A 46 -3.46 -1.01 16.32
N LEU A 47 -2.51 -0.26 15.75
CA LEU A 47 -2.45 0.05 14.31
C LEU A 47 -2.12 -1.18 13.46
N THR A 48 -1.44 -2.17 14.04
CA THR A 48 -1.08 -3.43 13.42
C THR A 48 -1.01 -4.54 14.46
N ALA A 49 -1.18 -5.80 14.02
CA ALA A 49 -1.03 -6.98 14.87
C ALA A 49 0.44 -7.27 15.27
N PHE A 50 1.40 -6.68 14.59
CA PHE A 50 2.83 -6.94 14.79
C PHE A 50 3.44 -5.95 15.77
N ARG A 51 4.26 -6.44 16.72
CA ARG A 51 4.90 -5.63 17.77
C ARG A 51 6.42 -5.68 17.73
N GLU A 52 7.00 -6.67 17.09
CA GLU A 52 8.45 -6.81 16.95
C GLU A 52 8.95 -6.04 15.71
N LEU A 53 10.05 -5.31 15.84
CA LEU A 53 10.60 -4.49 14.75
C LEU A 53 10.88 -5.31 13.48
N ASN A 54 11.41 -6.52 13.61
CA ASN A 54 11.67 -7.40 12.45
C ASN A 54 10.38 -7.82 11.76
N ARG A 55 9.29 -8.02 12.51
CA ARG A 55 7.98 -8.32 11.93
C ARG A 55 7.34 -7.09 11.31
N LEU A 56 7.52 -5.91 11.89
CA LEU A 56 7.10 -4.65 11.29
C LEU A 56 7.87 -4.40 9.99
N LEU A 57 9.19 -4.65 9.97
CA LEU A 57 9.99 -4.58 8.75
C LEU A 57 9.41 -5.47 7.66
N SER A 58 9.23 -6.76 7.93
CA SER A 58 8.76 -7.73 6.93
C SER A 58 7.33 -7.43 6.45
N HIS A 59 6.39 -7.19 7.39
CA HIS A 59 4.96 -7.13 7.08
C HIS A 59 4.45 -5.72 6.75
N GLN A 60 5.22 -4.66 7.02
CA GLN A 60 4.82 -3.29 6.70
C GLN A 60 5.70 -2.68 5.60
N VAL A 61 7.01 -2.93 5.64
CA VAL A 61 7.92 -2.36 4.65
C VAL A 61 8.13 -3.31 3.48
N LEU A 62 8.71 -4.49 3.71
CA LEU A 62 9.04 -5.40 2.61
C LEU A 62 7.80 -5.92 1.87
N ASP A 63 6.70 -6.15 2.59
CA ASP A 63 5.39 -6.48 1.99
C ASP A 63 4.92 -5.36 1.06
N SER A 64 5.10 -4.08 1.44
CA SER A 64 4.78 -2.94 0.58
C SER A 64 5.71 -2.84 -0.63
N LEU A 65 7.01 -3.09 -0.46
CA LEU A 65 8.00 -3.02 -1.53
C LEU A 65 7.79 -4.12 -2.58
N SER A 66 7.19 -5.25 -2.21
CA SER A 66 6.91 -6.36 -3.13
C SER A 66 6.02 -5.97 -4.31
N ILE A 67 5.23 -4.89 -4.17
CA ILE A 67 4.36 -4.39 -5.24
C ILE A 67 4.90 -3.13 -5.93
N LEU A 68 6.14 -2.73 -5.67
CA LEU A 68 6.72 -1.50 -6.22
C LEU A 68 6.69 -1.47 -7.75
N SER A 69 6.97 -2.60 -8.41
CA SER A 69 6.95 -2.71 -9.87
C SER A 69 5.57 -2.45 -10.47
N TRP A 70 4.49 -2.72 -9.73
CA TRP A 70 3.11 -2.52 -10.16
C TRP A 70 2.67 -1.05 -10.12
N VAL A 71 3.28 -0.25 -9.26
CA VAL A 71 2.92 1.17 -9.05
C VAL A 71 3.91 2.13 -9.71
N LYS A 72 5.08 1.64 -10.13
CA LYS A 72 6.11 2.45 -10.78
C LYS A 72 5.61 3.08 -12.07
N GLY A 73 5.81 4.40 -12.21
CA GLY A 73 5.37 5.18 -13.37
C GLY A 73 3.98 5.80 -13.23
N ALA A 74 3.18 5.40 -12.23
CA ALA A 74 1.95 6.10 -11.90
C ALA A 74 2.27 7.43 -11.22
N ARG A 75 1.50 8.48 -11.57
CA ARG A 75 1.66 9.81 -10.96
C ARG A 75 0.76 10.02 -9.76
N ARG A 76 -0.41 9.38 -9.74
CA ARG A 76 -1.41 9.57 -8.68
C ARG A 76 -1.94 8.23 -8.21
N ILE A 77 -1.71 7.96 -6.95
CA ILE A 77 -1.98 6.68 -6.29
C ILE A 77 -2.84 6.94 -5.06
N LEU A 78 -3.93 6.19 -4.93
CA LEU A 78 -4.79 6.18 -3.74
C LEU A 78 -4.57 4.88 -2.97
N ASP A 79 -4.29 4.98 -1.69
CA ASP A 79 -4.26 3.85 -0.75
C ASP A 79 -5.52 3.90 0.12
N VAL A 80 -6.44 2.94 -0.09
CA VAL A 80 -7.73 2.88 0.61
C VAL A 80 -7.64 1.98 1.83
N GLY A 81 -7.98 2.54 2.98
CA GLY A 81 -7.85 1.85 4.25
C GLY A 81 -6.39 1.77 4.70
N SER A 82 -5.64 2.85 4.54
CA SER A 82 -4.18 2.91 4.75
C SER A 82 -3.72 2.48 6.14
N GLY A 83 -4.58 2.58 7.16
CA GLY A 83 -4.32 2.03 8.49
C GLY A 83 -3.03 2.54 9.13
N GLY A 84 -2.08 1.64 9.33
CA GLY A 84 -0.72 1.94 9.78
C GLY A 84 0.21 2.48 8.70
N GLY A 85 -0.32 2.86 7.54
CA GLY A 85 0.43 3.51 6.45
C GLY A 85 1.01 2.58 5.40
N ALA A 86 0.79 1.27 5.50
CA ALA A 86 1.27 0.32 4.50
C ALA A 86 0.12 -0.16 3.60
N PRO A 87 0.31 -0.15 2.26
CA PRO A 87 1.59 0.02 1.57
C PRO A 87 1.96 1.47 1.23
N GLY A 88 1.09 2.44 1.41
CA GLY A 88 1.25 3.80 0.88
C GLY A 88 2.50 4.54 1.34
N LEU A 89 2.81 4.58 2.65
CA LEU A 89 4.00 5.30 3.16
C LEU A 89 5.32 4.71 2.66
N PRO A 90 5.58 3.39 2.73
CA PRO A 90 6.82 2.83 2.18
C PRO A 90 6.98 3.06 0.68
N LEU A 91 5.89 2.99 -0.09
CA LEU A 91 5.92 3.27 -1.52
C LEU A 91 6.19 4.75 -1.81
N ALA A 92 5.59 5.67 -1.02
CA ALA A 92 5.83 7.11 -1.16
C ALA A 92 7.27 7.51 -0.88
N VAL A 93 7.95 6.82 0.05
CA VAL A 93 9.40 7.00 0.29
C VAL A 93 10.23 6.65 -0.95
N LEU A 94 9.82 5.61 -1.70
CA LEU A 94 10.58 5.14 -2.86
C LEU A 94 10.22 5.87 -4.15
N LEU A 95 9.04 6.46 -4.23
CA LEU A 95 8.51 7.12 -5.42
C LEU A 95 8.19 8.60 -5.12
N PRO A 96 9.20 9.44 -4.86
CA PRO A 96 8.98 10.84 -4.48
C PRO A 96 8.33 11.67 -5.60
N GLU A 97 8.37 11.19 -6.84
CA GLU A 97 7.74 11.81 -8.01
C GLU A 97 6.24 11.48 -8.17
N ALA A 98 5.73 10.50 -7.41
CA ALA A 98 4.32 10.12 -7.42
C ALA A 98 3.58 10.73 -6.23
N GLU A 99 2.36 11.20 -6.46
CA GLU A 99 1.46 11.72 -5.42
C GLU A 99 0.66 10.57 -4.81
N PHE A 100 0.79 10.41 -3.50
CA PHE A 100 0.04 9.42 -2.72
C PHE A 100 -1.06 10.08 -1.90
N THR A 101 -2.28 9.60 -2.05
CA THR A 101 -3.38 9.92 -1.13
C THR A 101 -3.62 8.70 -0.24
N LEU A 102 -3.46 8.90 1.08
CA LEU A 102 -3.70 7.87 2.09
C LEU A 102 -5.06 8.15 2.74
N LEU A 103 -6.00 7.25 2.54
CA LEU A 103 -7.38 7.41 3.00
C LEU A 103 -7.72 6.36 4.06
N ASP A 104 -8.24 6.80 5.19
CA ASP A 104 -8.80 5.91 6.22
C ASP A 104 -9.99 6.60 6.92
N ALA A 105 -10.98 5.82 7.31
CA ALA A 105 -12.17 6.29 8.02
C ALA A 105 -11.95 6.48 9.53
N SER A 106 -10.82 6.04 10.06
CA SER A 106 -10.48 6.14 11.48
C SER A 106 -9.63 7.38 11.76
N SER A 107 -10.14 8.30 12.57
CA SER A 107 -9.40 9.50 13.01
C SER A 107 -8.07 9.18 13.69
N LYS A 108 -8.02 8.11 14.49
CA LYS A 108 -6.78 7.66 15.14
C LYS A 108 -5.72 7.27 14.12
N LYS A 109 -6.11 6.53 13.07
CA LYS A 109 -5.21 6.10 12.01
C LYS A 109 -4.74 7.29 11.17
N THR A 110 -5.64 8.19 10.79
CA THR A 110 -5.26 9.40 10.03
C THR A 110 -4.38 10.35 10.85
N THR A 111 -4.56 10.45 12.17
CA THR A 111 -3.64 11.19 13.03
C THR A 111 -2.23 10.60 12.99
N PHE A 112 -2.12 9.26 13.06
CA PHE A 112 -0.83 8.58 12.90
C PHE A 112 -0.20 8.88 11.53
N LEU A 113 -0.99 8.77 10.45
CA LEU A 113 -0.52 9.02 9.08
C LEU A 113 -0.02 10.46 8.90
N LEU A 114 -0.71 11.45 9.47
CA LEU A 114 -0.27 12.85 9.46
C LEU A 114 1.05 13.03 10.20
N GLN A 115 1.21 12.43 11.37
CA GLN A 115 2.49 12.49 12.08
C GLN A 115 3.59 11.77 11.29
N ALA A 116 3.31 10.59 10.75
CA ALA A 116 4.28 9.85 9.95
C ALA A 116 4.72 10.66 8.71
N LYS A 117 3.78 11.25 7.96
CA LYS A 117 4.08 12.16 6.86
C LYS A 117 5.05 13.26 7.26
N MET A 118 4.77 13.96 8.35
CA MET A 118 5.61 15.05 8.84
C MET A 118 7.00 14.57 9.25
N GLU A 119 7.06 13.49 10.04
CA GLU A 119 8.33 12.98 10.55
C GLU A 119 9.22 12.38 9.47
N LEU A 120 8.62 11.82 8.42
CA LEU A 120 9.33 11.26 7.28
C LEU A 120 9.62 12.32 6.20
N ALA A 121 9.14 13.55 6.36
CA ALA A 121 9.24 14.64 5.39
C ALA A 121 8.77 14.20 3.98
N LEU A 122 7.53 13.68 3.91
CA LEU A 122 6.92 13.20 2.66
C LEU A 122 5.98 14.26 2.08
N ASP A 123 6.51 15.17 1.26
CA ASP A 123 5.72 16.23 0.62
C ASP A 123 4.75 15.67 -0.43
N ASN A 124 5.06 14.50 -0.97
CA ASN A 124 4.25 13.78 -1.96
C ASN A 124 3.10 12.95 -1.37
N VAL A 125 2.81 13.09 -0.07
CA VAL A 125 1.72 12.37 0.61
C VAL A 125 0.63 13.34 1.04
N GLN A 126 -0.62 13.03 0.72
CA GLN A 126 -1.82 13.62 1.29
C GLN A 126 -2.54 12.61 2.18
N VAL A 127 -3.03 13.03 3.34
CA VAL A 127 -3.82 12.18 4.24
C VAL A 127 -5.26 12.67 4.26
N VAL A 128 -6.20 11.77 4.07
CA VAL A 128 -7.64 12.05 4.00
C VAL A 128 -8.39 11.22 5.04
N HIS A 129 -9.09 11.90 5.94
CA HIS A 129 -9.99 11.26 6.89
C HIS A 129 -11.41 11.22 6.30
N SER A 130 -11.75 10.11 5.69
CA SER A 130 -13.08 9.89 5.08
C SER A 130 -13.33 8.40 4.86
N ARG A 131 -14.59 8.05 4.62
CA ARG A 131 -14.94 6.80 3.94
C ARG A 131 -14.74 7.00 2.44
N VAL A 132 -14.35 5.93 1.73
CA VAL A 132 -14.04 6.00 0.30
C VAL A 132 -15.23 6.47 -0.54
N GLU A 133 -16.42 5.98 -0.22
CA GLU A 133 -17.68 6.33 -0.91
C GLU A 133 -18.09 7.81 -0.76
N ASN A 134 -17.56 8.50 0.25
CA ASN A 134 -17.88 9.91 0.54
C ASN A 134 -16.76 10.86 0.08
N THR A 135 -15.82 10.36 -0.69
CA THR A 135 -14.62 11.10 -1.07
C THR A 135 -14.74 11.60 -2.51
N ASN A 136 -14.62 12.92 -2.70
CA ASN A 136 -14.51 13.56 -4.00
C ASN A 136 -13.08 14.06 -4.19
N HIS A 137 -12.24 13.25 -4.76
CA HIS A 137 -10.88 13.59 -5.16
C HIS A 137 -10.70 13.50 -6.66
N PRO A 138 -9.70 14.19 -7.22
CA PRO A 138 -9.30 13.93 -8.59
C PRO A 138 -8.96 12.46 -8.80
N GLN A 139 -9.30 11.93 -9.97
CA GLN A 139 -9.15 10.51 -10.29
C GLN A 139 -7.70 10.01 -10.20
N PHE A 140 -7.53 8.75 -9.78
CA PHE A 140 -6.26 8.07 -9.56
C PHE A 140 -5.95 7.05 -10.65
N GLN A 141 -4.71 6.97 -11.07
CA GLN A 141 -4.26 5.97 -12.03
C GLN A 141 -4.19 4.58 -11.38
N ILE A 142 -3.87 4.56 -10.10
CA ILE A 142 -3.86 3.33 -9.30
C ILE A 142 -4.63 3.58 -8.01
N ILE A 143 -5.56 2.67 -7.72
CA ILE A 143 -6.19 2.55 -6.42
C ILE A 143 -5.71 1.25 -5.82
N LEU A 144 -5.06 1.30 -4.67
CA LEU A 144 -4.56 0.12 -3.99
C LEU A 144 -5.19 -0.05 -2.61
N SER A 145 -5.25 -1.28 -2.15
CA SER A 145 -5.66 -1.61 -0.78
C SER A 145 -5.04 -2.92 -0.33
N ARG A 146 -4.73 -2.98 0.97
CA ARG A 146 -4.29 -4.20 1.64
C ARG A 146 -5.32 -4.77 2.61
N ALA A 147 -6.27 -3.97 3.02
CA ALA A 147 -7.17 -4.27 4.14
C ALA A 147 -8.65 -4.32 3.76
N PHE A 148 -9.00 -4.18 2.49
CA PHE A 148 -10.38 -4.30 2.06
C PHE A 148 -10.84 -5.76 2.15
N ALA A 149 -12.04 -5.99 2.69
CA ALA A 149 -12.53 -7.33 2.98
C ALA A 149 -12.81 -8.13 1.71
N ASP A 150 -13.40 -7.48 0.69
CA ASP A 150 -13.85 -8.12 -0.54
C ASP A 150 -13.45 -7.31 -1.78
N LEU A 151 -13.16 -8.00 -2.90
CA LEU A 151 -12.77 -7.35 -4.16
C LEU A 151 -13.93 -6.59 -4.80
N SER A 152 -15.16 -7.12 -4.70
CA SER A 152 -16.36 -6.48 -5.27
C SER A 152 -16.65 -5.17 -4.56
N ASP A 153 -16.62 -5.15 -3.22
CA ASP A 153 -16.79 -3.94 -2.42
C ASP A 153 -15.68 -2.93 -2.71
N PHE A 154 -14.44 -3.40 -2.80
CA PHE A 154 -13.29 -2.55 -3.10
C PHE A 154 -13.47 -1.78 -4.41
N VAL A 155 -13.87 -2.48 -5.46
CA VAL A 155 -14.11 -1.89 -6.77
C VAL A 155 -15.34 -0.97 -6.73
N HIS A 156 -16.47 -1.47 -6.23
CA HIS A 156 -17.74 -0.75 -6.22
C HIS A 156 -17.64 0.60 -5.48
N LEU A 157 -17.02 0.59 -4.30
CA LEU A 157 -16.92 1.77 -3.45
C LEU A 157 -15.89 2.80 -3.95
N SER A 158 -14.95 2.40 -4.82
CA SER A 158 -13.86 3.27 -5.28
C SER A 158 -13.85 3.57 -6.78
N VAL A 159 -14.79 3.00 -7.57
CA VAL A 159 -14.79 3.16 -9.04
C VAL A 159 -14.87 4.61 -9.49
N HIS A 160 -15.59 5.45 -8.77
CA HIS A 160 -15.74 6.89 -9.07
C HIS A 160 -14.44 7.68 -8.94
N LEU A 161 -13.44 7.11 -8.24
CA LEU A 161 -12.12 7.69 -8.05
C LEU A 161 -11.09 7.17 -9.07
N LEU A 162 -11.44 6.17 -9.89
CA LEU A 162 -10.52 5.59 -10.84
C LEU A 162 -10.43 6.45 -12.11
N ALA A 163 -9.20 6.77 -12.52
CA ALA A 163 -8.95 7.47 -13.76
C ALA A 163 -9.26 6.57 -14.99
N PRO A 164 -9.61 7.15 -16.14
CA PRO A 164 -9.69 6.40 -17.39
C PRO A 164 -8.37 5.64 -17.65
N GLY A 165 -8.48 4.33 -17.92
CA GLY A 165 -7.31 3.45 -18.08
C GLY A 165 -6.58 3.08 -16.79
N GLY A 166 -7.09 3.50 -15.64
CA GLY A 166 -6.56 3.14 -14.33
C GLY A 166 -6.78 1.68 -13.95
N MET A 167 -6.23 1.28 -12.82
CA MET A 167 -6.36 -0.08 -12.28
C MET A 167 -6.51 -0.09 -10.77
N TRP A 168 -7.12 -1.16 -10.26
CA TRP A 168 -7.08 -1.49 -8.84
C TRP A 168 -6.02 -2.54 -8.58
N LEU A 169 -5.33 -2.40 -7.45
CA LEU A 169 -4.35 -3.35 -6.94
C LEU A 169 -4.77 -3.78 -5.53
N ALA A 170 -5.23 -5.01 -5.39
CA ALA A 170 -5.61 -5.57 -4.09
C ALA A 170 -4.53 -6.53 -3.59
N MET A 171 -3.96 -6.24 -2.42
CA MET A 171 -3.04 -7.15 -1.74
C MET A 171 -3.84 -8.13 -0.88
N LYS A 172 -3.70 -9.42 -1.15
CA LYS A 172 -4.40 -10.50 -0.46
C LYS A 172 -3.41 -11.47 0.19
N GLY A 173 -3.85 -12.13 1.25
CA GLY A 173 -3.10 -13.24 1.86
C GLY A 173 -3.20 -14.49 0.98
N THR A 174 -4.25 -15.27 1.17
CA THR A 174 -4.53 -16.44 0.32
C THR A 174 -5.09 -16.03 -1.04
N TYR A 175 -4.98 -16.93 -2.01
CA TYR A 175 -5.55 -16.70 -3.34
C TYR A 175 -7.08 -16.53 -3.24
N PRO A 176 -7.66 -15.42 -3.72
CA PRO A 176 -9.05 -15.06 -3.45
C PRO A 176 -10.03 -15.64 -4.48
N TYR A 177 -10.13 -16.96 -4.59
CA TYR A 177 -10.97 -17.66 -5.59
C TYR A 177 -12.41 -17.21 -5.59
N GLU A 178 -13.04 -17.17 -4.42
CA GLU A 178 -14.49 -16.87 -4.32
C GLU A 178 -14.75 -15.37 -4.55
N GLU A 179 -13.84 -14.51 -4.12
CA GLU A 179 -13.95 -13.06 -4.38
C GLU A 179 -13.83 -12.76 -5.88
N ILE A 180 -12.92 -13.46 -6.60
CA ILE A 180 -12.76 -13.32 -8.05
C ILE A 180 -14.02 -13.74 -8.78
N LYS A 181 -14.65 -14.86 -8.38
CA LYS A 181 -15.91 -15.33 -8.99
C LYS A 181 -17.09 -14.38 -8.74
N ALA A 182 -17.06 -13.65 -7.62
CA ALA A 182 -18.11 -12.73 -7.24
C ALA A 182 -17.93 -11.32 -7.86
N LEU A 183 -16.86 -11.07 -8.62
CA LEU A 183 -16.64 -9.78 -9.26
C LEU A 183 -17.77 -9.45 -10.25
N PRO A 184 -18.17 -8.19 -10.35
CA PRO A 184 -19.10 -7.72 -11.37
C PRO A 184 -18.56 -8.00 -12.79
N PRO A 185 -19.43 -8.30 -13.76
CA PRO A 185 -19.03 -8.63 -15.12
C PRO A 185 -18.30 -7.49 -15.85
N GLU A 186 -18.44 -6.25 -15.35
CA GLU A 186 -17.75 -5.07 -15.87
C GLU A 186 -16.28 -4.99 -15.43
N ILE A 187 -15.83 -5.90 -14.56
CA ILE A 187 -14.47 -5.91 -14.03
C ILE A 187 -13.71 -7.14 -14.52
N SER A 188 -12.54 -6.91 -15.08
CA SER A 188 -11.61 -7.97 -15.48
C SER A 188 -10.50 -8.15 -14.45
N VAL A 189 -10.14 -9.39 -14.20
CA VAL A 189 -8.90 -9.75 -13.51
C VAL A 189 -7.80 -9.84 -14.57
N GLU A 190 -6.93 -8.84 -14.61
CA GLU A 190 -5.80 -8.80 -15.56
C GLU A 190 -4.71 -9.80 -15.16
N LYS A 191 -4.46 -9.89 -13.84
CA LYS A 191 -3.44 -10.77 -13.29
C LYS A 191 -3.66 -11.03 -11.81
N VAL A 192 -3.34 -12.25 -11.38
CA VAL A 192 -3.09 -12.57 -9.98
C VAL A 192 -1.67 -13.12 -9.90
N GLU A 193 -0.85 -12.57 -9.03
CA GLU A 193 0.54 -12.97 -8.88
C GLU A 193 0.87 -13.24 -7.40
N THR A 194 1.57 -14.34 -7.15
CA THR A 194 2.10 -14.65 -5.81
C THR A 194 3.30 -13.77 -5.52
N LEU A 195 3.31 -13.15 -4.34
CA LEU A 195 4.38 -12.30 -3.88
C LEU A 195 5.25 -13.04 -2.87
N HIS A 196 6.56 -13.07 -3.10
CA HIS A 196 7.54 -13.65 -2.19
C HIS A 196 8.16 -12.55 -1.33
N VAL A 197 7.74 -12.45 -0.07
CA VAL A 197 8.18 -11.38 0.83
C VAL A 197 9.17 -11.94 1.87
N PRO A 198 10.42 -11.43 1.93
CA PRO A 198 11.40 -11.87 2.92
C PRO A 198 10.87 -11.74 4.35
N GLY A 199 10.99 -12.82 5.13
CA GLY A 199 10.52 -12.86 6.52
C GLY A 199 9.01 -13.05 6.70
N VAL A 200 8.23 -13.20 5.62
CA VAL A 200 6.80 -13.52 5.66
C VAL A 200 6.59 -14.96 5.19
N LYS A 201 6.12 -15.83 6.10
CA LYS A 201 5.82 -17.24 5.77
C LYS A 201 4.44 -17.45 5.17
N ALA A 202 3.50 -16.54 5.46
CA ALA A 202 2.16 -16.60 4.93
C ALA A 202 2.14 -16.23 3.44
N GLU A 203 1.21 -16.83 2.70
CA GLU A 203 0.99 -16.47 1.30
C GLU A 203 0.68 -14.99 1.13
N ARG A 204 1.10 -14.45 0.00
CA ARG A 204 0.81 -13.08 -0.45
C ARG A 204 0.51 -13.09 -1.92
N HIS A 205 -0.54 -12.38 -2.29
CA HIS A 205 -0.95 -12.21 -3.67
C HIS A 205 -1.23 -10.75 -3.97
N ILE A 206 -0.93 -10.34 -5.19
CA ILE A 206 -1.45 -9.11 -5.77
C ILE A 206 -2.49 -9.45 -6.83
N VAL A 207 -3.66 -8.84 -6.73
CA VAL A 207 -4.74 -8.95 -7.72
C VAL A 207 -4.84 -7.64 -8.46
N CYS A 208 -4.60 -7.67 -9.77
CA CYS A 208 -4.75 -6.52 -10.66
C CYS A 208 -6.11 -6.58 -11.34
N LEU A 209 -6.93 -5.55 -11.13
CA LEU A 209 -8.27 -5.43 -11.69
C LEU A 209 -8.38 -4.19 -12.58
N ARG A 210 -9.18 -4.30 -13.65
CA ARG A 210 -9.53 -3.17 -14.52
C ARG A 210 -11.01 -3.19 -14.88
N PRO A 211 -11.60 -2.01 -15.19
CA PRO A 211 -12.87 -2.01 -15.89
C PRO A 211 -12.73 -2.73 -17.22
N HIS A 212 -13.72 -3.54 -17.60
CA HIS A 212 -13.79 -4.04 -18.95
C HIS A 212 -13.81 -2.86 -19.94
N THR A 213 -12.82 -2.78 -20.78
CA THR A 213 -12.91 -1.90 -21.95
C THR A 213 -13.93 -2.55 -22.87
N LEU A 214 -15.15 -2.06 -22.92
CA LEU A 214 -16.08 -2.41 -23.99
C LEU A 214 -15.34 -2.07 -25.29
N LYS A 215 -14.79 -3.09 -25.97
CA LYS A 215 -14.27 -2.93 -27.34
C LYS A 215 -15.39 -2.30 -28.12
N GLY A 216 -15.17 -1.08 -28.58
CA GLY A 216 -16.16 -0.21 -29.18
C GLY A 216 -17.10 -0.97 -30.09
N VAL A 217 -18.38 -0.84 -29.82
CA VAL A 217 -19.41 -0.95 -30.82
C VAL A 217 -19.09 0.16 -31.81
N LYS A 218 -18.45 -0.20 -32.95
CA LYS A 218 -18.35 0.70 -34.09
C LYS A 218 -19.77 0.95 -34.54
N GLY A 219 -20.29 2.14 -34.22
CA GLY A 219 -21.44 2.70 -34.89
C GLY A 219 -21.08 3.16 -36.32
#